data_cc3d5e632f6e624af3b1951e416f8229
#
_entry.id   cc3d5e632f6e624af3b1951e416f8229
#
_cell.length_a   1.000
_cell.length_b   1.000
_cell.length_c   1.000
_cell.angle_alpha   90.00
_cell.angle_beta   90.00
_cell.angle_gamma   90.00
#
_symmetry.space_group_name_H-M   'P 1'
#
loop_
_entity.id
_entity.type
_entity.pdbx_description
1 polymer ?
#
loop_
_entity_poly.entity_id
_entity_poly.type
_entity_poly.pdbx_seq_one_letter_code
_entity_poly.pdbx_strand_id
1 'polypeptide(L)'
;LGATFLITTGFFVATFSTNILLFSIIQFFLGMGTAGSFAPLISDISHWFKKYRGIAVAIVASANYFSGAVSSLILVEMLNSSGWRFVYLILGLSCLVIVIPLGWVLHRKEIRINIGHNLTKVEYISSIKISHLTYLLGFAGISCCVAMSMPQVHIVSYCVGLGFGNIVGGQMLSLMLVGGVFSRLIFGLVADKLGGIKTLIIGSILQCLALLL
;
A
#
# COMPACT_ATOMS: atom_id res chain seq x y z
N LEU A 1 2.30 -2.68 -17.03
CA LEU A 1 1.21 -3.24 -17.83
C LEU A 1 0.85 -4.67 -17.39
N GLY A 2 1.82 -5.59 -17.22
CA GLY A 2 1.52 -6.97 -16.78
C GLY A 2 0.83 -7.03 -15.42
N ALA A 3 1.29 -6.25 -14.44
CA ALA A 3 0.71 -6.18 -13.11
C ALA A 3 -0.73 -5.61 -13.13
N THR A 4 -1.00 -4.59 -13.93
CA THR A 4 -2.35 -4.03 -14.08
C THR A 4 -3.31 -5.01 -14.74
N PHE A 5 -2.86 -5.75 -15.73
CA PHE A 5 -3.64 -6.81 -16.34
C PHE A 5 -3.99 -7.92 -15.33
N LEU A 6 -3.01 -8.33 -14.52
CA LEU A 6 -3.20 -9.35 -13.47
C LEU A 6 -4.24 -8.89 -12.43
N ILE A 7 -4.20 -7.63 -12.01
CA ILE A 7 -5.16 -7.06 -11.05
C ILE A 7 -6.57 -7.05 -11.66
N THR A 8 -6.70 -6.55 -12.89
CA THR A 8 -8.00 -6.43 -13.55
C THR A 8 -8.65 -7.80 -13.77
N THR A 9 -7.88 -8.76 -14.31
CA THR A 9 -8.38 -10.14 -14.51
C THR A 9 -8.70 -10.81 -13.17
N GLY A 10 -7.89 -10.59 -12.14
CA GLY A 10 -8.13 -11.11 -10.80
C GLY A 10 -9.47 -10.64 -10.20
N PHE A 11 -9.80 -9.36 -10.33
CA PHE A 11 -11.10 -8.85 -9.86
C PHE A 11 -12.28 -9.47 -10.63
N PHE A 12 -12.18 -9.59 -11.95
CA PHE A 12 -13.24 -10.23 -12.74
C PHE A 12 -13.40 -11.70 -12.42
N VAL A 13 -12.32 -12.46 -12.32
CA VAL A 13 -12.38 -13.89 -12.00
C VAL A 13 -12.90 -14.11 -10.58
N ALA A 14 -12.57 -13.25 -9.62
CA ALA A 14 -13.08 -13.31 -8.26
C ALA A 14 -14.62 -13.23 -8.22
N THR A 15 -15.23 -12.46 -9.11
CA THR A 15 -16.70 -12.31 -9.19
C THR A 15 -17.40 -13.66 -9.44
N PHE A 16 -16.77 -14.56 -10.19
CA PHE A 16 -17.31 -15.87 -10.54
C PHE A 16 -16.91 -16.99 -9.57
N SER A 17 -16.16 -16.68 -8.53
CA SER A 17 -15.71 -17.68 -7.57
C SER A 17 -16.90 -18.25 -6.78
N THR A 18 -16.95 -19.59 -6.72
CA THR A 18 -17.98 -20.33 -5.96
C THR A 18 -17.39 -21.06 -4.75
N ASN A 19 -16.05 -21.19 -4.71
CA ASN A 19 -15.34 -21.92 -3.67
C ASN A 19 -14.34 -21.01 -2.99
N ILE A 20 -14.23 -21.12 -1.65
CA ILE A 20 -13.31 -20.34 -0.83
C ILE A 20 -11.83 -20.56 -1.22
N LEU A 21 -11.48 -21.77 -1.62
CA LEU A 21 -10.12 -22.12 -2.03
C LEU A 21 -9.75 -21.41 -3.34
N LEU A 22 -10.64 -21.43 -4.34
CA LEU A 22 -10.47 -20.71 -5.59
C LEU A 22 -10.35 -19.21 -5.34
N PHE A 23 -11.22 -18.66 -4.49
CA PHE A 23 -11.18 -17.25 -4.10
C PHE A 23 -9.83 -16.88 -3.45
N SER A 24 -9.31 -17.72 -2.56
CA SER A 24 -8.00 -17.49 -1.91
C SER A 24 -6.84 -17.48 -2.90
N ILE A 25 -6.85 -18.38 -3.89
CA ILE A 25 -5.85 -18.41 -4.96
C ILE A 25 -5.90 -17.13 -5.79
N ILE A 26 -7.10 -16.66 -6.14
CA ILE A 26 -7.28 -15.41 -6.89
C ILE A 26 -6.75 -14.22 -6.07
N GLN A 27 -7.02 -14.16 -4.77
CA GLN A 27 -6.50 -13.11 -3.88
C GLN A 27 -4.97 -13.11 -3.80
N PHE A 28 -4.34 -14.28 -3.83
CA PHE A 28 -2.89 -14.38 -3.90
C PHE A 28 -2.33 -13.71 -5.18
N PHE A 29 -2.91 -13.98 -6.34
CA PHE A 29 -2.51 -13.34 -7.60
C PHE A 29 -2.80 -11.84 -7.62
N LEU A 30 -3.91 -11.40 -7.04
CA LEU A 30 -4.22 -9.97 -6.86
C LEU A 30 -3.14 -9.29 -6.00
N GLY A 31 -2.73 -9.92 -4.90
CA GLY A 31 -1.65 -9.43 -4.05
C GLY A 31 -0.32 -9.29 -4.80
N MET A 32 0.04 -10.28 -5.62
CA MET A 32 1.23 -10.20 -6.49
C MET A 32 1.14 -9.03 -7.49
N GLY A 33 -0.01 -8.81 -8.09
CA GLY A 33 -0.24 -7.72 -9.03
C GLY A 33 -0.11 -6.35 -8.37
N THR A 34 -0.69 -6.17 -7.18
CA THR A 34 -0.60 -4.90 -6.43
C THR A 34 0.82 -4.61 -5.97
N ALA A 35 1.55 -5.59 -5.45
CA ALA A 35 2.95 -5.44 -5.06
C ALA A 35 3.84 -5.08 -6.27
N GLY A 36 3.62 -5.73 -7.42
CA GLY A 36 4.35 -5.45 -8.66
C GLY A 36 4.10 -4.07 -9.26
N SER A 37 2.98 -3.41 -8.89
CA SER A 37 2.68 -2.03 -9.33
C SER A 37 3.23 -0.99 -8.36
N PHE A 38 3.15 -1.24 -7.06
CA PHE A 38 3.46 -0.25 -6.03
C PHE A 38 4.96 -0.03 -5.84
N ALA A 39 5.76 -1.10 -5.82
CA ALA A 39 7.19 -1.02 -5.57
C ALA A 39 7.95 -0.19 -6.61
N PRO A 40 7.75 -0.37 -7.94
CA PRO A 40 8.39 0.46 -8.95
C PRO A 40 8.00 1.93 -8.85
N LEU A 41 6.74 2.23 -8.52
CA LEU A 41 6.27 3.62 -8.37
C LEU A 41 7.00 4.35 -7.25
N ILE A 42 7.18 3.72 -6.10
CA ILE A 42 7.93 4.28 -4.96
C ILE A 42 9.42 4.46 -5.32
N SER A 43 10.00 3.48 -6.02
CA SER A 43 11.39 3.55 -6.46
C SER A 43 11.59 4.72 -7.42
N ASP A 44 10.74 4.88 -8.42
CA ASP A 44 10.83 5.92 -9.42
C ASP A 44 10.75 7.32 -8.80
N ILE A 45 9.74 7.59 -7.97
CA ILE A 45 9.60 8.86 -7.25
C ILE A 45 10.86 9.19 -6.43
N SER A 46 11.47 8.19 -5.80
CA SER A 46 12.67 8.38 -5.00
C SER A 46 13.89 8.84 -5.81
N HIS A 47 13.92 8.60 -7.11
CA HIS A 47 14.98 9.06 -8.02
C HIS A 47 14.79 10.50 -8.49
N TRP A 48 13.52 10.96 -8.63
CA TRP A 48 13.23 12.31 -9.08
C TRP A 48 13.51 13.38 -8.02
N PHE A 49 13.24 13.07 -6.74
CA PHE A 49 13.38 14.00 -5.63
C PHE A 49 14.60 13.69 -4.77
N LYS A 50 15.71 14.44 -5.00
CA LYS A 50 16.94 14.28 -4.22
C LYS A 50 16.91 15.01 -2.88
N LYS A 51 16.35 16.24 -2.82
CA LYS A 51 16.38 17.10 -1.64
C LYS A 51 15.26 16.81 -0.62
N TYR A 52 14.06 16.47 -1.09
CA TYR A 52 12.86 16.20 -0.26
C TYR A 52 12.32 14.79 -0.57
N ARG A 53 13.20 13.81 -0.51
CA ARG A 53 12.90 12.43 -0.88
C ARG A 53 11.87 11.80 0.05
N GLY A 54 11.98 12.07 1.38
CA GLY A 54 11.09 11.51 2.39
C GLY A 54 9.64 11.96 2.20
N ILE A 55 9.42 13.26 2.04
CA ILE A 55 8.06 13.78 1.84
C ILE A 55 7.48 13.37 0.47
N ALA A 56 8.29 13.32 -0.59
CA ALA A 56 7.82 12.91 -1.91
C ALA A 56 7.33 11.44 -1.90
N VAL A 57 8.09 10.55 -1.31
CA VAL A 57 7.70 9.14 -1.12
C VAL A 57 6.48 9.04 -0.20
N ALA A 58 6.42 9.84 0.88
CA ALA A 58 5.30 9.84 1.81
C ALA A 58 3.99 10.27 1.13
N ILE A 59 4.00 11.29 0.25
CA ILE A 59 2.82 11.72 -0.51
C ILE A 59 2.30 10.58 -1.38
N VAL A 60 3.15 9.95 -2.16
CA VAL A 60 2.74 8.83 -3.04
C VAL A 60 2.25 7.63 -2.23
N ALA A 61 2.95 7.29 -1.15
CA ALA A 61 2.55 6.21 -0.27
C ALA A 61 1.24 6.50 0.48
N SER A 62 0.94 7.76 0.82
CA SER A 62 -0.31 8.14 1.48
C SER A 62 -1.52 8.12 0.55
N ALA A 63 -1.33 8.19 -0.77
CA ALA A 63 -2.41 8.03 -1.74
C ALA A 63 -3.13 6.68 -1.60
N ASN A 64 -2.40 5.60 -1.27
CA ASN A 64 -2.97 4.29 -0.98
C ASN A 64 -3.94 4.32 0.22
N TYR A 65 -3.55 5.00 1.31
CA TYR A 65 -4.37 5.17 2.50
C TYR A 65 -5.58 6.06 2.24
N PHE A 66 -5.39 7.14 1.51
CA PHE A 66 -6.48 8.03 1.12
C PHE A 66 -7.52 7.31 0.26
N SER A 67 -7.06 6.57 -0.74
CA SER A 67 -7.94 5.72 -1.57
C SER A 67 -8.70 4.71 -0.71
N GLY A 68 -8.01 4.02 0.22
CA GLY A 68 -8.63 3.08 1.15
C GLY A 68 -9.68 3.74 2.06
N ALA A 69 -9.41 4.94 2.57
CA ALA A 69 -10.34 5.69 3.41
C ALA A 69 -11.64 6.06 2.67
N VAL A 70 -11.51 6.56 1.45
CA VAL A 70 -12.68 6.93 0.62
C VAL A 70 -13.43 5.67 0.17
N SER A 71 -12.70 4.67 -0.32
CA SER A 71 -13.32 3.45 -0.84
C SER A 71 -14.02 2.64 0.24
N SER A 72 -13.52 2.61 1.48
CA SER A 72 -14.15 1.85 2.56
C SER A 72 -15.57 2.37 2.88
N LEU A 73 -15.81 3.67 2.81
CA LEU A 73 -17.14 4.26 3.02
C LEU A 73 -18.10 3.88 1.91
N ILE A 74 -17.66 4.01 0.66
CA ILE A 74 -18.49 3.74 -0.52
C ILE A 74 -18.77 2.23 -0.66
N LEU A 75 -17.72 1.40 -0.53
CA LEU A 75 -17.83 -0.03 -0.77
C LEU A 75 -18.62 -0.76 0.31
N VAL A 76 -18.61 -0.28 1.56
CA VAL A 76 -19.41 -0.89 2.64
C VAL A 76 -20.90 -0.69 2.36
N GLU A 77 -21.31 0.48 1.90
CA GLU A 77 -22.70 0.75 1.54
C GLU A 77 -23.14 -0.10 0.34
N MET A 78 -22.29 -0.20 -0.68
CA MET A 78 -22.54 -1.05 -1.85
C MET A 78 -22.55 -2.56 -1.48
N LEU A 79 -21.69 -2.97 -0.54
CA LEU A 79 -21.64 -4.35 -0.06
C LEU A 79 -22.98 -4.75 0.60
N ASN A 80 -23.55 -3.85 1.40
CA ASN A 80 -24.82 -4.10 2.08
C ASN A 80 -26.02 -4.10 1.12
N SER A 81 -26.00 -3.27 0.06
CA SER A 81 -27.10 -3.16 -0.90
C SER A 81 -27.07 -4.20 -2.03
N SER A 82 -25.90 -4.46 -2.59
CA SER A 82 -25.75 -5.21 -3.84
C SER A 82 -24.88 -6.48 -3.71
N GLY A 83 -24.27 -6.68 -2.54
CA GLY A 83 -23.42 -7.85 -2.26
C GLY A 83 -22.00 -7.74 -2.80
N TRP A 84 -21.14 -8.64 -2.33
CA TRP A 84 -19.69 -8.60 -2.57
C TRP A 84 -19.29 -8.83 -4.05
N ARG A 85 -20.07 -9.62 -4.81
CA ARG A 85 -19.78 -9.89 -6.23
C ARG A 85 -19.89 -8.63 -7.07
N PHE A 86 -20.91 -7.81 -6.81
CA PHE A 86 -21.10 -6.54 -7.49
C PHE A 86 -19.98 -5.55 -7.19
N VAL A 87 -19.51 -5.52 -5.93
CA VAL A 87 -18.36 -4.69 -5.53
C VAL A 87 -17.09 -5.09 -6.29
N TYR A 88 -16.79 -6.39 -6.41
CA TYR A 88 -15.66 -6.88 -7.18
C TYR A 88 -15.74 -6.55 -8.67
N LEU A 89 -16.93 -6.62 -9.24
CA LEU A 89 -17.18 -6.26 -10.64
C LEU A 89 -16.89 -4.77 -10.88
N ILE A 90 -17.37 -3.88 -10.00
CA ILE A 90 -17.10 -2.43 -10.11
C ILE A 90 -15.62 -2.13 -9.93
N LEU A 91 -14.95 -2.77 -8.99
CA LEU A 91 -13.50 -2.62 -8.81
C LEU A 91 -12.72 -3.08 -10.06
N GLY A 92 -13.11 -4.21 -10.66
CA GLY A 92 -12.52 -4.69 -11.90
C GLY A 92 -12.74 -3.71 -13.07
N LEU A 93 -13.96 -3.17 -13.20
CA LEU A 93 -14.28 -2.19 -14.23
C LEU A 93 -13.53 -0.86 -14.02
N SER A 94 -13.43 -0.38 -12.79
CA SER A 94 -12.67 0.84 -12.47
C SER A 94 -11.18 0.67 -12.76
N CYS A 95 -10.60 -0.50 -12.46
CA CYS A 95 -9.21 -0.81 -12.83
C CYS A 95 -9.03 -0.81 -14.36
N LEU A 96 -9.96 -1.37 -15.12
CA LEU A 96 -9.91 -1.41 -16.56
C LEU A 96 -9.97 0.00 -17.16
N VAL A 97 -10.90 0.84 -16.68
CA VAL A 97 -11.13 2.17 -17.25
C VAL A 97 -10.08 3.20 -16.82
N ILE A 98 -9.56 3.10 -15.59
CA ILE A 98 -8.66 4.11 -15.04
C ILE A 98 -7.19 3.65 -15.11
N VAL A 99 -6.90 2.44 -14.60
CA VAL A 99 -5.51 2.01 -14.39
C VAL A 99 -4.83 1.60 -15.70
N ILE A 100 -5.55 0.96 -16.63
CA ILE A 100 -4.97 0.54 -17.91
C ILE A 100 -4.59 1.74 -18.78
N PRO A 101 -5.47 2.74 -19.04
CA PRO A 101 -5.09 3.90 -19.83
C PRO A 101 -3.96 4.71 -19.18
N LEU A 102 -4.01 4.88 -17.84
CA LEU A 102 -2.97 5.59 -17.09
C LEU A 102 -1.62 4.87 -17.20
N GLY A 103 -1.63 3.54 -17.04
CA GLY A 103 -0.43 2.70 -17.22
C GLY A 103 0.14 2.78 -18.63
N TRP A 104 -0.70 2.90 -19.64
CA TRP A 104 -0.26 3.06 -21.04
C TRP A 104 0.36 4.42 -21.30
N VAL A 105 -0.22 5.50 -20.74
CA VAL A 105 0.34 6.86 -20.82
C VAL A 105 1.70 6.93 -20.12
N LEU A 106 1.84 6.31 -18.95
CA LEU A 106 3.11 6.27 -18.21
C LEU A 106 4.17 5.44 -18.94
N HIS A 107 3.78 4.33 -19.55
CA HIS A 107 4.70 3.49 -20.34
C HIS A 107 5.29 4.22 -21.55
N ARG A 108 4.51 5.09 -22.21
CA ARG A 108 5.01 5.91 -23.32
C ARG A 108 5.97 7.03 -22.88
N LYS A 109 5.92 7.42 -21.61
CA LYS A 109 6.80 8.41 -20.98
C LYS A 109 8.06 7.82 -20.35
N GLU A 110 8.43 6.58 -20.62
CA GLU A 110 9.81 6.14 -20.43
C GLU A 110 10.70 6.93 -21.43
N ILE A 111 10.82 8.23 -21.17
CA ILE A 111 11.95 9.02 -21.62
C ILE A 111 13.16 8.28 -21.07
N ARG A 112 13.97 7.72 -21.97
CA ARG A 112 15.32 7.27 -21.71
C ARG A 112 16.07 8.43 -21.03
N ILE A 113 15.90 8.56 -19.73
CA ILE A 113 16.88 9.24 -18.92
C ILE A 113 18.05 8.27 -18.95
N ASN A 114 18.97 8.51 -19.86
CA ASN A 114 20.31 7.99 -19.79
C ASN A 114 20.90 8.56 -18.50
N ILE A 115 20.52 7.96 -17.40
CA ILE A 115 21.19 8.16 -16.11
C ILE A 115 22.54 7.52 -16.34
N GLY A 116 23.49 8.37 -16.79
CA GLY A 116 24.87 8.02 -16.72
C GLY A 116 25.09 7.41 -15.33
N HIS A 117 25.60 6.21 -15.30
CA HIS A 117 26.03 5.45 -14.14
C HIS A 117 27.15 6.21 -13.40
N ASN A 118 26.84 7.38 -12.87
CA ASN A 118 27.53 7.92 -11.74
C ASN A 118 26.89 7.30 -10.49
N LEU A 119 27.20 6.04 -10.29
CA LEU A 119 27.23 5.46 -8.96
C LEU A 119 28.17 6.35 -8.15
N THR A 120 27.65 7.41 -7.57
CA THR A 120 28.30 8.03 -6.43
C THR A 120 28.53 6.87 -5.46
N LYS A 121 29.81 6.49 -5.32
CA LYS A 121 30.28 5.62 -4.27
C LYS A 121 29.66 6.16 -2.99
N VAL A 122 28.56 5.55 -2.54
CA VAL A 122 28.11 5.71 -1.16
C VAL A 122 29.22 5.04 -0.37
N GLU A 123 30.06 5.84 0.21
CA GLU A 123 31.11 5.40 1.10
C GLU A 123 30.40 4.71 2.27
N TYR A 124 30.40 3.38 2.21
CA TYR A 124 29.81 2.54 3.25
C TYR A 124 30.65 2.68 4.52
N ILE A 125 30.21 3.54 5.44
CA ILE A 125 30.72 3.63 6.82
C ILE A 125 30.13 2.49 7.68
N SER A 126 29.63 1.44 7.09
CA SER A 126 29.07 0.32 7.84
C SER A 126 29.84 -0.95 7.52
N SER A 127 30.42 -1.55 8.55
CA SER A 127 31.07 -2.87 8.51
C SER A 127 30.14 -4.05 8.24
N ILE A 128 28.86 -3.77 7.96
CA ILE A 128 27.82 -4.78 7.68
C ILE A 128 27.79 -5.06 6.18
N LYS A 129 27.93 -6.31 5.77
CA LYS A 129 27.79 -6.73 4.37
C LYS A 129 26.39 -6.33 3.87
N ILE A 130 26.31 -5.80 2.65
CA ILE A 130 25.06 -5.33 2.01
C ILE A 130 23.96 -6.39 2.08
N SER A 131 24.28 -7.67 1.91
CA SER A 131 23.30 -8.77 1.98
C SER A 131 22.65 -8.86 3.36
N HIS A 132 23.41 -8.75 4.45
CA HIS A 132 22.84 -8.79 5.80
C HIS A 132 21.94 -7.60 6.08
N LEU A 133 22.31 -6.40 5.60
CA LEU A 133 21.46 -5.22 5.71
C LEU A 133 20.14 -5.40 4.98
N THR A 134 20.15 -5.98 3.77
CA THR A 134 18.94 -6.26 2.99
C THR A 134 18.02 -7.23 3.71
N TYR A 135 18.54 -8.32 4.28
CA TYR A 135 17.75 -9.26 5.06
C TYR A 135 17.17 -8.63 6.32
N LEU A 136 17.93 -7.83 7.03
CA LEU A 136 17.48 -7.14 8.23
C LEU A 136 16.35 -6.15 7.93
N LEU A 137 16.50 -5.35 6.86
CA LEU A 137 15.47 -4.42 6.41
C LEU A 137 14.22 -5.17 5.89
N GLY A 138 14.41 -6.30 5.21
CA GLY A 138 13.31 -7.16 4.77
C GLY A 138 12.51 -7.70 5.94
N PHE A 139 13.18 -8.22 6.96
CA PHE A 139 12.54 -8.71 8.19
C PHE A 139 11.79 -7.59 8.95
N ALA A 140 12.43 -6.42 9.08
CA ALA A 140 11.78 -5.25 9.69
C ALA A 140 10.55 -4.80 8.90
N GLY A 141 10.63 -4.84 7.55
CA GLY A 141 9.49 -4.53 6.67
C GLY A 141 8.32 -5.50 6.86
N ILE A 142 8.59 -6.81 6.89
CA ILE A 142 7.56 -7.83 7.14
C ILE A 142 6.90 -7.61 8.50
N SER A 143 7.68 -7.43 9.55
CA SER A 143 7.16 -7.21 10.90
C SER A 143 6.29 -5.97 11.00
N CYS A 144 6.71 -4.87 10.38
CA CYS A 144 5.94 -3.63 10.31
C CYS A 144 4.62 -3.82 9.52
N CYS A 145 4.67 -4.50 8.38
CA CYS A 145 3.48 -4.75 7.57
C CYS A 145 2.46 -5.64 8.29
N VAL A 146 2.90 -6.69 8.98
CA VAL A 146 2.02 -7.56 9.78
C VAL A 146 1.34 -6.75 10.90
N ALA A 147 2.10 -5.99 11.67
CA ALA A 147 1.57 -5.17 12.76
C ALA A 147 0.57 -4.11 12.27
N MET A 148 0.76 -3.56 11.07
CA MET A 148 -0.12 -2.57 10.47
C MET A 148 -1.38 -3.20 9.85
N SER A 149 -1.26 -4.35 9.21
CA SER A 149 -2.38 -5.01 8.52
C SER A 149 -3.38 -5.64 9.50
N MET A 150 -2.92 -6.07 10.66
CA MET A 150 -3.73 -6.75 11.67
C MET A 150 -4.97 -5.90 12.09
N PRO A 151 -4.83 -4.63 12.55
CA PRO A 151 -5.97 -3.79 12.85
C PRO A 151 -6.84 -3.50 11.62
N GLN A 152 -6.23 -3.28 10.45
CA GLN A 152 -6.95 -2.93 9.21
C GLN A 152 -7.89 -4.05 8.76
N VAL A 153 -7.45 -5.30 8.86
CA VAL A 153 -8.26 -6.45 8.43
C VAL A 153 -9.35 -6.77 9.44
N HIS A 154 -9.09 -6.61 10.73
CA HIS A 154 -9.99 -7.09 11.78
C HIS A 154 -10.96 -6.04 12.31
N ILE A 155 -10.72 -4.73 12.10
CA ILE A 155 -11.54 -3.66 12.70
C ILE A 155 -13.02 -3.75 12.33
N VAL A 156 -13.35 -4.09 11.09
CA VAL A 156 -14.75 -4.21 10.64
C VAL A 156 -15.41 -5.42 11.32
N SER A 157 -14.76 -6.58 11.31
CA SER A 157 -15.25 -7.78 11.97
C SER A 157 -15.39 -7.60 13.49
N TYR A 158 -14.48 -6.85 14.10
CA TYR A 158 -14.53 -6.50 15.51
C TYR A 158 -15.75 -5.62 15.83
N CYS A 159 -16.00 -4.57 15.06
CA CYS A 159 -17.19 -3.72 15.23
C CYS A 159 -18.49 -4.51 15.06
N VAL A 160 -18.53 -5.43 14.09
CA VAL A 160 -19.69 -6.32 13.89
C VAL A 160 -19.89 -7.23 15.08
N GLY A 161 -18.81 -7.81 15.61
CA GLY A 161 -18.84 -8.67 16.81
C GLY A 161 -19.34 -7.94 18.08
N LEU A 162 -19.08 -6.63 18.18
CA LEU A 162 -19.62 -5.76 19.24
C LEU A 162 -21.07 -5.28 18.99
N GLY A 163 -21.69 -5.65 17.85
CA GLY A 163 -23.07 -5.28 17.54
C GLY A 163 -23.26 -3.93 16.82
N PHE A 164 -22.16 -3.22 16.45
CA PHE A 164 -22.27 -1.92 15.77
C PHE A 164 -22.57 -2.01 14.27
N GLY A 165 -22.45 -3.19 13.66
CA GLY A 165 -22.71 -3.41 12.23
C GLY A 165 -21.59 -2.99 11.28
N ASN A 166 -21.75 -3.35 9.98
CA ASN A 166 -20.73 -3.16 8.94
C ASN A 166 -20.45 -1.68 8.63
N ILE A 167 -21.47 -0.81 8.69
CA ILE A 167 -21.32 0.61 8.35
C ILE A 167 -20.39 1.30 9.34
N VAL A 168 -20.60 1.09 10.63
CA VAL A 168 -19.73 1.66 11.67
C VAL A 168 -18.31 1.08 11.56
N GLY A 169 -18.17 -0.22 11.28
CA GLY A 169 -16.87 -0.81 11.01
C GLY A 169 -16.12 -0.17 9.85
N GLY A 170 -16.83 0.14 8.74
CA GLY A 170 -16.27 0.86 7.59
C GLY A 170 -15.86 2.30 7.93
N GLN A 171 -16.64 3.00 8.73
CA GLN A 171 -16.32 4.35 9.22
C GLN A 171 -15.05 4.35 10.10
N MET A 172 -14.93 3.37 11.02
CA MET A 172 -13.74 3.22 11.87
C MET A 172 -12.49 2.91 11.04
N LEU A 173 -12.62 2.03 10.03
CA LEU A 173 -11.54 1.75 9.09
C LEU A 173 -11.13 3.01 8.33
N SER A 174 -12.09 3.76 7.82
CA SER A 174 -11.83 5.02 7.12
C SER A 174 -11.09 6.03 8.00
N LEU A 175 -11.55 6.23 9.24
CA LEU A 175 -10.92 7.13 10.20
C LEU A 175 -9.46 6.72 10.50
N MET A 176 -9.21 5.43 10.70
CA MET A 176 -7.87 4.89 10.90
C MET A 176 -6.97 5.14 9.69
N LEU A 177 -7.46 4.97 8.48
CA LEU A 177 -6.70 5.20 7.26
C LEU A 177 -6.42 6.70 7.04
N VAL A 178 -7.36 7.59 7.35
CA VAL A 178 -7.14 9.04 7.35
C VAL A 178 -6.02 9.43 8.33
N GLY A 179 -6.06 8.90 9.56
CA GLY A 179 -4.96 9.07 10.52
C GLY A 179 -3.62 8.59 9.97
N GLY A 180 -3.62 7.48 9.22
CA GLY A 180 -2.45 6.94 8.52
C GLY A 180 -1.89 7.88 7.46
N VAL A 181 -2.74 8.61 6.71
CA VAL A 181 -2.30 9.66 5.76
C VAL A 181 -1.52 10.75 6.48
N PHE A 182 -2.09 11.33 7.54
CA PHE A 182 -1.43 12.39 8.32
C PHE A 182 -0.11 11.90 8.93
N SER A 183 -0.12 10.72 9.53
CA SER A 183 1.09 10.10 10.08
C SER A 183 2.20 9.98 9.03
N ARG A 184 1.90 9.45 7.85
CA ARG A 184 2.89 9.30 6.77
C ARG A 184 3.47 10.62 6.31
N LEU A 185 2.66 11.66 6.17
CA LEU A 185 3.13 12.99 5.77
C LEU A 185 4.07 13.59 6.84
N ILE A 186 3.69 13.50 8.11
CA ILE A 186 4.54 13.97 9.22
C ILE A 186 5.86 13.21 9.26
N PHE A 187 5.82 11.87 9.20
CA PHE A 187 7.02 11.05 9.23
C PHE A 187 7.88 11.17 7.97
N GLY A 188 7.28 11.52 6.82
CA GLY A 188 8.02 11.90 5.62
C GLY A 188 8.89 13.14 5.83
N LEU A 189 8.34 14.18 6.46
CA LEU A 189 9.09 15.39 6.84
C LEU A 189 10.15 15.11 7.90
N VAL A 190 9.84 14.25 8.87
CA VAL A 190 10.80 13.82 9.90
C VAL A 190 11.95 13.04 9.27
N ALA A 191 11.67 12.17 8.31
CA ALA A 191 12.69 11.40 7.60
C ALA A 191 13.66 12.28 6.80
N ASP A 192 13.18 13.37 6.21
CA ASP A 192 14.03 14.33 5.50
C ASP A 192 14.95 15.11 6.46
N LYS A 193 14.56 15.29 7.73
CA LYS A 193 15.36 16.03 8.75
C LYS A 193 16.30 15.14 9.56
N LEU A 194 15.79 14.01 10.05
CA LEU A 194 16.52 13.12 10.98
C LEU A 194 17.20 11.94 10.29
N GLY A 195 16.84 11.67 9.01
CA GLY A 195 17.28 10.50 8.27
C GLY A 195 16.40 9.28 8.47
N GLY A 196 16.44 8.34 7.51
CA GLY A 196 15.50 7.21 7.44
C GLY A 196 15.57 6.25 8.62
N ILE A 197 16.77 5.90 9.09
CA ILE A 197 16.96 4.90 10.17
C ILE A 197 16.38 5.40 11.50
N LYS A 198 16.68 6.66 11.87
CA LYS A 198 16.15 7.23 13.13
C LYS A 198 14.64 7.34 13.09
N THR A 199 14.09 7.74 11.95
CA THR A 199 12.63 7.84 11.74
C THR A 199 11.97 6.47 11.83
N LEU A 200 12.59 5.42 11.29
CA LEU A 200 12.10 4.05 11.38
C LEU A 200 12.04 3.57 12.83
N ILE A 201 13.07 3.82 13.63
CA ILE A 201 13.11 3.46 15.05
C ILE A 201 11.98 4.17 15.83
N ILE A 202 11.83 5.48 15.63
CA ILE A 202 10.78 6.27 16.30
C ILE A 202 9.40 5.73 15.91
N GLY A 203 9.16 5.49 14.61
CA GLY A 203 7.90 4.93 14.12
C GLY A 203 7.60 3.55 14.70
N SER A 204 8.58 2.66 14.79
CA SER A 204 8.42 1.32 15.37
C SER A 204 8.08 1.36 16.86
N ILE A 205 8.71 2.26 17.62
CA ILE A 205 8.40 2.44 19.05
C ILE A 205 6.97 2.94 19.22
N LEU A 206 6.55 3.95 18.46
CA LEU A 206 5.18 4.48 18.53
C LEU A 206 4.15 3.43 18.11
N GLN A 207 4.44 2.63 17.09
CA GLN A 207 3.58 1.54 16.67
C GLN A 207 3.45 0.47 17.75
N CYS A 208 4.55 0.10 18.42
CA CYS A 208 4.54 -0.84 19.51
C CYS A 208 3.67 -0.32 20.68
N LEU A 209 3.83 0.93 21.07
CA LEU A 209 3.02 1.56 22.12
C LEU A 209 1.53 1.59 21.75
N ALA A 210 1.20 1.92 20.50
CA ALA A 210 -0.18 1.96 20.03
C ALA A 210 -0.87 0.58 19.99
N LEU A 211 -0.10 -0.51 19.83
CA LEU A 211 -0.64 -1.87 19.86
C LEU A 211 -0.79 -2.45 21.27
N LEU A 212 -0.14 -1.84 22.27
CA LEU A 212 -0.26 -2.23 23.67
C LEU A 212 -1.42 -1.54 24.40
N LEU A 213 -1.97 -0.47 23.84
CA LEU A 213 -3.15 0.26 24.33
C LEU A 213 -4.45 -0.33 23.81
#